data_193fcd7c41f45ecfa2516b329a5728be
#
_entry.id   193fcd7c41f45ecfa2516b329a5728be
#
_cell.length_a   1.000
_cell.length_b   1.000
_cell.length_c   1.000
_cell.angle_alpha   90.00
_cell.angle_beta   90.00
_cell.angle_gamma   90.00
#
_symmetry.space_group_name_H-M   'P 1'
#
loop_
_entity.id
_entity.type
_entity.pdbx_description
1 polymer ?
#
loop_
_entity_poly.entity_id
_entity_poly.type
_entity_poly.pdbx_seq_one_letter_code
_entity_poly.pdbx_strand_id
1 'polypeptide(L)'
;MADLTPSRAARLTGTQLQAALKRVGRKRGVEGKADRLREVFRADWAHQPPLVADALGKQLLALLGQLEAAATAVDDLAQAVEETFPQHPDAEIILSFPGLNTQLVARVLAELGDDRTRFADVRGQCVRASIFCRSLLCRSLG
;
A
#
# COMPACT_ATOMS: atom_id res chain seq x y z
N MET A 1 -5.35 25.70 -5.05
CA MET A 1 -5.09 24.35 -5.58
C MET A 1 -3.82 24.39 -6.40
N ALA A 2 -2.83 23.55 -6.11
CA ALA A 2 -1.58 23.57 -6.86
C ALA A 2 -1.79 22.80 -8.17
N ASP A 3 -1.64 23.51 -9.32
CA ASP A 3 -1.71 22.87 -10.63
C ASP A 3 -0.55 21.87 -10.78
N LEU A 4 -0.87 20.59 -10.90
CA LEU A 4 0.09 19.51 -11.12
C LEU A 4 0.28 19.30 -12.64
N THR A 5 0.90 20.28 -13.29
CA THR A 5 1.26 20.17 -14.70
C THR A 5 2.74 19.80 -14.86
N PRO A 6 3.12 19.02 -15.89
CA PRO A 6 4.52 18.67 -16.15
C PRO A 6 5.44 19.90 -16.27
N SER A 7 4.95 20.96 -16.87
CA SER A 7 5.67 22.23 -17.04
C SER A 7 6.00 22.91 -15.70
N ARG A 8 5.13 22.77 -14.71
CA ARG A 8 5.38 23.27 -13.35
C ARG A 8 6.34 22.37 -12.56
N ALA A 9 6.22 21.06 -12.72
CA ALA A 9 7.16 20.12 -12.14
C ALA A 9 8.60 20.35 -12.62
N ALA A 10 8.79 20.64 -13.90
CA ALA A 10 10.09 20.93 -14.48
C ALA A 10 10.76 22.21 -13.90
N ARG A 11 9.96 23.15 -13.36
CA ARG A 11 10.45 24.39 -12.71
C ARG A 11 10.89 24.20 -11.26
N LEU A 12 10.60 23.05 -10.64
CA LEU A 12 10.97 22.80 -9.25
C LEU A 12 12.50 22.74 -9.11
N THR A 13 12.99 23.42 -8.08
CA THR A 13 14.41 23.39 -7.72
C THR A 13 14.72 22.15 -6.87
N GLY A 14 15.99 21.73 -6.87
CA GLY A 14 16.43 20.60 -6.03
C GLY A 14 16.12 20.80 -4.54
N THR A 15 16.26 22.04 -4.04
CA THR A 15 15.95 22.40 -2.66
C THR A 15 14.46 22.28 -2.34
N GLN A 16 13.58 22.66 -3.26
CA GLN A 16 12.13 22.48 -3.10
C GLN A 16 11.73 21.01 -3.11
N LEU A 17 12.35 20.20 -3.97
CA LEU A 17 12.14 18.75 -3.99
C LEU A 17 12.63 18.08 -2.72
N GLN A 18 13.80 18.48 -2.20
CA GLN A 18 14.30 17.99 -0.92
C GLN A 18 13.37 18.36 0.23
N ALA A 19 12.88 19.61 0.27
CA ALA A 19 11.94 20.06 1.29
C ALA A 19 10.62 19.29 1.23
N ALA A 20 10.10 19.01 0.04
CA ALA A 20 8.91 18.18 -0.15
C ALA A 20 9.13 16.74 0.34
N LEU A 21 10.24 16.11 -0.01
CA LEU A 21 10.59 14.77 0.43
C LEU A 21 10.75 14.66 1.96
N LYS A 22 11.36 15.67 2.59
CA LYS A 22 11.48 15.75 4.06
C LYS A 22 10.12 15.92 4.74
N ARG A 23 9.21 16.72 4.16
CA ARG A 23 7.85 16.93 4.68
C ARG A 23 7.04 15.63 4.70
N VAL A 24 7.21 14.76 3.71
CA VAL A 24 6.59 13.43 3.63
C VAL A 24 7.29 12.40 4.56
N GLY A 25 8.24 12.85 5.41
CA GLY A 25 8.90 11.99 6.40
C GLY A 25 10.10 11.19 5.88
N ARG A 26 10.55 11.45 4.65
CA ARG A 26 11.71 10.74 4.11
C ARG A 26 13.01 11.25 4.74
N LYS A 27 13.73 10.35 5.43
CA LYS A 27 14.96 10.70 6.18
C LYS A 27 16.24 10.28 5.45
N ARG A 28 16.20 9.24 4.60
CA ARG A 28 17.40 8.68 3.94
C ARG A 28 17.38 8.93 2.43
N GLY A 29 18.55 9.23 1.85
CA GLY A 29 18.72 9.38 0.41
C GLY A 29 17.92 10.52 -0.23
N VAL A 30 17.64 11.60 0.52
CA VAL A 30 16.80 12.71 0.08
C VAL A 30 17.44 13.45 -1.09
N GLU A 31 18.76 13.69 -1.04
CA GLU A 31 19.48 14.42 -2.09
C GLU A 31 19.48 13.66 -3.41
N GLY A 32 19.97 12.43 -3.42
CA GLY A 32 20.00 11.60 -4.64
C GLY A 32 18.61 11.34 -5.22
N LYS A 33 17.56 11.27 -4.37
CA LYS A 33 16.18 11.13 -4.85
C LYS A 33 15.66 12.43 -5.45
N ALA A 34 15.99 13.58 -4.86
CA ALA A 34 15.61 14.88 -5.39
C ALA A 34 16.29 15.16 -6.75
N ASP A 35 17.56 14.80 -6.89
CA ASP A 35 18.29 14.94 -8.15
C ASP A 35 17.70 14.06 -9.26
N ARG A 36 17.39 12.82 -8.93
CA ARG A 36 16.73 11.88 -9.85
C ARG A 36 15.34 12.36 -10.28
N LEU A 37 14.54 12.90 -9.33
CA LEU A 37 13.24 13.48 -9.67
C LEU A 37 13.39 14.73 -10.56
N ARG A 38 14.39 15.57 -10.28
CA ARG A 38 14.68 16.75 -11.08
C ARG A 38 15.08 16.38 -12.51
N GLU A 39 15.90 15.35 -12.67
CA GLU A 39 16.31 14.82 -13.97
C GLU A 39 15.07 14.33 -14.76
N VAL A 40 14.24 13.50 -14.13
CA VAL A 40 13.00 13.01 -14.75
C VAL A 40 12.04 14.15 -15.13
N PHE A 41 11.83 15.14 -14.25
CA PHE A 41 10.93 16.27 -14.56
C PHE A 41 11.44 17.20 -15.66
N ARG A 42 12.74 17.19 -15.94
CA ARG A 42 13.37 18.00 -17.00
C ARG A 42 13.67 17.23 -18.27
N ALA A 43 13.48 15.92 -18.25
CA ALA A 43 13.65 15.10 -19.45
C ALA A 43 12.66 15.56 -20.54
N ASP A 44 13.08 15.43 -21.78
CA ASP A 44 12.26 15.78 -22.93
C ASP A 44 11.19 14.69 -23.16
N TRP A 45 10.02 14.90 -22.58
CA TRP A 45 8.86 14.03 -22.75
C TRP A 45 7.96 14.57 -23.85
N ALA A 46 7.20 13.70 -24.49
CA ALA A 46 6.17 14.10 -25.43
C ALA A 46 5.20 15.12 -24.78
N HIS A 47 5.20 16.34 -25.29
CA HIS A 47 4.35 17.41 -24.76
C HIS A 47 2.93 17.23 -25.26
N GLN A 48 1.98 17.26 -24.34
CA GLN A 48 0.55 17.28 -24.65
C GLN A 48 0.07 18.74 -24.82
N PRO A 49 -0.97 19.00 -25.62
CA PRO A 49 -1.61 20.29 -25.67
C PRO A 49 -2.00 20.78 -24.25
N PRO A 50 -1.94 22.09 -23.96
CA PRO A 50 -2.20 22.61 -22.62
C PRO A 50 -3.53 22.16 -22.02
N LEU A 51 -4.60 22.12 -22.81
CA LEU A 51 -5.92 21.67 -22.38
C LEU A 51 -5.92 20.20 -21.90
N VAL A 52 -5.17 19.34 -22.62
CA VAL A 52 -5.03 17.92 -22.26
C VAL A 52 -4.18 17.78 -20.99
N ALA A 53 -3.10 18.54 -20.87
CA ALA A 53 -2.24 18.54 -19.70
C ALA A 53 -3.01 18.97 -18.44
N ASP A 54 -3.87 19.98 -18.53
CA ASP A 54 -4.73 20.42 -17.43
C ASP A 54 -5.77 19.37 -17.04
N ALA A 55 -6.39 18.72 -18.01
CA ALA A 55 -7.35 17.64 -17.77
C ALA A 55 -6.68 16.46 -17.06
N LEU A 56 -5.51 16.03 -17.53
CA LEU A 56 -4.72 14.97 -16.92
C LEU A 56 -4.23 15.34 -15.50
N GLY A 57 -3.86 16.61 -15.28
CA GLY A 57 -3.51 17.12 -13.96
C GLY A 57 -4.67 17.02 -12.97
N LYS A 58 -5.89 17.36 -13.38
CA LYS A 58 -7.11 17.18 -12.55
C LYS A 58 -7.40 15.72 -12.27
N GLN A 59 -7.26 14.86 -13.28
CA GLN A 59 -7.44 13.41 -13.12
C GLN A 59 -6.42 12.84 -12.12
N LEU A 60 -5.15 13.24 -12.22
CA LEU A 60 -4.12 12.81 -11.27
C LEU A 60 -4.45 13.20 -9.83
N LEU A 61 -4.91 14.43 -9.60
CA LEU A 61 -5.33 14.88 -8.27
C LEU A 61 -6.51 14.06 -7.73
N ALA A 62 -7.49 13.74 -8.57
CA ALA A 62 -8.61 12.90 -8.17
C ALA A 62 -8.17 11.48 -7.79
N LEU A 63 -7.27 10.87 -8.58
CA LEU A 63 -6.70 9.54 -8.28
C LEU A 63 -5.87 9.55 -7.00
N LEU A 64 -5.08 10.60 -6.76
CA LEU A 64 -4.34 10.74 -5.49
C LEU A 64 -5.27 10.83 -4.30
N GLY A 65 -6.37 11.59 -4.38
CA GLY A 65 -7.37 11.64 -3.33
C GLY A 65 -8.03 10.28 -3.05
N GLN A 66 -8.30 9.51 -4.09
CA GLN A 66 -8.81 8.15 -3.94
C GLN A 66 -7.78 7.22 -3.25
N LEU A 67 -6.51 7.34 -3.64
CA LEU A 67 -5.43 6.56 -3.04
C LEU A 67 -5.23 6.90 -1.56
N GLU A 68 -5.27 8.19 -1.20
CA GLU A 68 -5.18 8.65 0.19
C GLU A 68 -6.35 8.12 1.03
N ALA A 69 -7.58 8.20 0.50
CA ALA A 69 -8.76 7.67 1.17
C ALA A 69 -8.68 6.14 1.36
N ALA A 70 -8.21 5.42 0.35
CA ALA A 70 -8.00 3.97 0.43
C ALA A 70 -6.92 3.60 1.46
N ALA A 71 -5.81 4.34 1.52
CA ALA A 71 -4.75 4.14 2.50
C ALA A 71 -5.28 4.35 3.94
N THR A 72 -6.03 5.44 4.17
CA THR A 72 -6.66 5.70 5.47
C THR A 72 -7.61 4.57 5.86
N ALA A 73 -8.46 4.12 4.92
CA ALA A 73 -9.38 3.01 5.19
C ALA A 73 -8.65 1.70 5.54
N VAL A 74 -7.49 1.44 4.94
CA VAL A 74 -6.66 0.28 5.29
C VAL A 74 -6.12 0.40 6.71
N ASP A 75 -5.65 1.58 7.11
CA ASP A 75 -5.15 1.82 8.46
C ASP A 75 -6.27 1.69 9.51
N ASP A 76 -7.44 2.24 9.24
CA ASP A 76 -8.63 2.14 10.11
C ASP A 76 -9.08 0.68 10.27
N LEU A 77 -9.12 -0.09 9.18
CA LEU A 77 -9.46 -1.51 9.22
C LEU A 77 -8.40 -2.32 9.94
N ALA A 78 -7.12 -1.99 9.77
CA ALA A 78 -6.03 -2.64 10.49
C ALA A 78 -6.18 -2.44 12.00
N GLN A 79 -6.49 -1.22 12.44
CA GLN A 79 -6.75 -0.93 13.84
C GLN A 79 -7.98 -1.68 14.36
N ALA A 80 -9.08 -1.70 13.63
CA ALA A 80 -10.28 -2.44 14.01
C ALA A 80 -10.01 -3.94 14.18
N VAL A 81 -9.17 -4.52 13.33
CA VAL A 81 -8.73 -5.92 13.48
C VAL A 81 -7.91 -6.12 14.75
N GLU A 82 -6.99 -5.22 15.07
CA GLU A 82 -6.19 -5.33 16.30
C GLU A 82 -7.03 -5.23 17.57
N GLU A 83 -8.10 -4.44 17.56
CA GLU A 83 -9.02 -4.27 18.68
C GLU A 83 -10.00 -5.46 18.85
N THR A 84 -10.48 -6.02 17.74
CA THR A 84 -11.53 -7.06 17.78
C THR A 84 -10.98 -8.48 17.79
N PHE A 85 -9.88 -8.75 17.10
CA PHE A 85 -9.32 -10.08 16.96
C PHE A 85 -9.00 -10.79 18.30
N PRO A 86 -8.47 -10.12 19.33
CA PRO A 86 -8.21 -10.76 20.63
C PRO A 86 -9.45 -11.30 21.33
N GLN A 87 -10.65 -10.86 20.93
CA GLN A 87 -11.93 -11.34 21.48
C GLN A 87 -12.38 -12.66 20.84
N HIS A 88 -11.73 -13.12 19.77
CA HIS A 88 -12.06 -14.35 19.10
C HIS A 88 -11.61 -15.57 19.94
N PRO A 89 -12.44 -16.63 20.10
CA PRO A 89 -12.13 -17.78 20.95
C PRO A 89 -10.84 -18.52 20.56
N ASP A 90 -10.48 -18.52 19.29
CA ASP A 90 -9.26 -19.16 18.79
C ASP A 90 -8.05 -18.22 18.70
N ALA A 91 -8.18 -16.94 19.10
CA ALA A 91 -7.13 -15.94 18.95
C ALA A 91 -5.82 -16.35 19.64
N GLU A 92 -5.90 -16.83 20.88
CA GLU A 92 -4.73 -17.26 21.66
C GLU A 92 -3.99 -18.41 20.99
N ILE A 93 -4.73 -19.39 20.47
CA ILE A 93 -4.16 -20.55 19.79
C ILE A 93 -3.40 -20.13 18.54
N ILE A 94 -4.02 -19.28 17.72
CA ILE A 94 -3.43 -18.91 16.43
C ILE A 94 -2.29 -17.91 16.62
N LEU A 95 -2.37 -16.99 17.58
CA LEU A 95 -1.27 -16.07 17.93
C LEU A 95 -0.05 -16.79 18.52
N SER A 96 -0.20 -18.01 19.04
CA SER A 96 0.94 -18.80 19.53
C SER A 96 1.89 -19.27 18.41
N PHE A 97 1.49 -19.22 17.15
CA PHE A 97 2.36 -19.58 16.03
C PHE A 97 3.45 -18.53 15.82
N PRO A 98 4.73 -18.94 15.79
CA PRO A 98 5.83 -17.99 15.63
C PRO A 98 5.80 -17.29 14.27
N GLY A 99 6.04 -15.99 14.28
CA GLY A 99 6.14 -15.17 13.04
C GLY A 99 4.80 -14.66 12.50
N LEU A 100 3.68 -14.95 13.16
CA LEU A 100 2.38 -14.41 12.80
C LEU A 100 2.06 -13.20 13.69
N ASN A 101 1.74 -12.06 13.05
CA ASN A 101 1.16 -10.91 13.74
C ASN A 101 -0.37 -10.95 13.66
N THR A 102 -1.06 -10.14 14.47
CA THR A 102 -2.53 -10.07 14.55
C THR A 102 -3.20 -9.91 13.19
N GLN A 103 -2.66 -9.06 12.33
CA GLN A 103 -3.20 -8.79 11.00
C GLN A 103 -3.16 -10.04 10.09
N LEU A 104 -2.03 -10.74 10.10
CA LEU A 104 -1.85 -11.94 9.28
C LEU A 104 -2.72 -13.09 9.80
N VAL A 105 -2.80 -13.24 11.12
CA VAL A 105 -3.60 -14.26 11.78
C VAL A 105 -5.09 -14.05 11.52
N ALA A 106 -5.59 -12.82 11.66
CA ALA A 106 -6.97 -12.48 11.36
C ALA A 106 -7.33 -12.78 9.90
N ARG A 107 -6.40 -12.50 8.97
CA ARG A 107 -6.58 -12.83 7.56
C ARG A 107 -6.63 -14.35 7.32
N VAL A 108 -5.75 -15.11 7.96
CA VAL A 108 -5.77 -16.59 7.89
C VAL A 108 -7.09 -17.14 8.41
N LEU A 109 -7.58 -16.63 9.56
CA LEU A 109 -8.86 -17.04 10.13
C LEU A 109 -10.03 -16.69 9.19
N ALA A 110 -10.04 -15.52 8.60
CA ALA A 110 -11.07 -15.12 7.64
C ALA A 110 -11.14 -16.05 6.41
N GLU A 111 -9.99 -16.57 5.95
CA GLU A 111 -9.93 -17.54 4.84
C GLU A 111 -10.34 -18.94 5.25
N LEU A 112 -9.98 -19.37 6.47
CA LEU A 112 -10.36 -20.68 7.01
C LEU A 112 -11.84 -20.72 7.41
N GLY A 113 -12.36 -19.61 7.98
CA GLY A 113 -13.70 -19.49 8.56
C GLY A 113 -13.81 -20.17 9.93
N ASP A 114 -14.89 -19.85 10.65
CA ASP A 114 -15.17 -20.37 12.01
C ASP A 114 -15.81 -21.75 12.03
N ASP A 115 -16.30 -22.21 10.90
CA ASP A 115 -16.98 -23.52 10.83
C ASP A 115 -15.97 -24.65 10.82
N ARG A 116 -15.77 -25.25 11.99
CA ARG A 116 -14.88 -26.40 12.18
C ARG A 116 -15.37 -27.66 11.46
N THR A 117 -16.65 -27.74 11.11
CA THR A 117 -17.24 -28.90 10.40
C THR A 117 -16.96 -28.87 8.90
N ARG A 118 -16.53 -27.72 8.39
CA ARG A 118 -16.21 -27.50 6.96
C ARG A 118 -15.09 -28.39 6.45
N PHE A 119 -14.23 -28.88 7.33
CA PHE A 119 -13.10 -29.73 6.98
C PHE A 119 -13.29 -31.11 7.59
N ALA A 120 -13.45 -32.13 6.74
CA ALA A 120 -13.64 -33.50 7.18
C ALA A 120 -12.40 -34.09 7.88
N ASP A 121 -11.21 -33.59 7.53
CA ASP A 121 -9.94 -34.00 8.11
C ASP A 121 -8.86 -32.88 8.02
N VAL A 122 -7.74 -33.11 8.71
CA VAL A 122 -6.57 -32.23 8.75
C VAL A 122 -5.95 -32.03 7.36
N ARG A 123 -6.07 -33.00 6.44
CA ARG A 123 -5.54 -32.90 5.09
C ARG A 123 -6.29 -31.89 4.26
N GLY A 124 -7.61 -31.79 4.42
CA GLY A 124 -8.43 -30.76 3.77
C GLY A 124 -8.03 -29.35 4.16
N GLN A 125 -7.66 -29.13 5.43
CA GLN A 125 -7.13 -27.86 5.90
C GLN A 125 -5.74 -27.55 5.32
N CYS A 126 -4.83 -28.52 5.27
CA CYS A 126 -3.49 -28.34 4.76
C CYS A 126 -3.46 -27.98 3.27
N VAL A 127 -4.35 -28.53 2.46
CA VAL A 127 -4.44 -28.21 1.02
C VAL A 127 -4.84 -26.74 0.81
N ARG A 128 -5.80 -26.21 1.57
CA ARG A 128 -6.18 -24.79 1.48
C ARG A 128 -5.11 -23.86 2.01
N ALA A 129 -4.51 -24.19 3.13
CA ALA A 129 -3.40 -23.41 3.69
C ALA A 129 -2.19 -23.37 2.75
N SER A 130 -1.88 -24.45 2.03
CA SER A 130 -0.79 -24.46 1.05
C SER A 130 -1.10 -23.65 -0.20
N ILE A 131 -2.35 -23.57 -0.65
CA ILE A 131 -2.78 -22.69 -1.75
C ILE A 131 -2.64 -21.23 -1.32
N PHE A 132 -2.98 -20.90 -0.09
CA PHE A 132 -2.87 -19.58 0.48
C PHE A 132 -1.40 -19.14 0.67
N CYS A 133 -0.56 -20.02 1.20
CA CYS A 133 0.88 -19.76 1.36
C CYS A 133 1.57 -19.54 0.01
N ARG A 134 1.18 -20.28 -1.02
CA ARG A 134 1.69 -20.12 -2.39
C ARG A 134 1.28 -18.79 -3.01
N SER A 135 0.05 -18.32 -2.74
CA SER A 135 -0.45 -17.02 -3.22
C SER A 135 0.24 -15.83 -2.55
N LEU A 136 0.59 -15.93 -1.26
CA LEU A 136 1.30 -14.87 -0.52
C LEU A 136 2.79 -14.80 -0.87
N LEU A 137 3.47 -15.94 -1.00
CA LEU A 137 4.89 -16.00 -1.35
C LEU A 137 5.17 -15.57 -2.79
N CYS A 138 4.25 -15.84 -3.74
CA CYS A 138 4.41 -15.42 -5.13
C CYS A 138 4.26 -13.89 -5.33
N ARG A 139 3.57 -13.18 -4.41
CA ARG A 139 3.43 -11.71 -4.47
C ARG A 139 4.59 -10.95 -3.83
N SER A 140 5.39 -11.61 -3.00
CA SER A 140 6.53 -10.97 -2.31
C SER A 140 7.85 -11.05 -3.07
N LEU A 141 7.90 -11.77 -4.19
CA LEU A 141 9.11 -12.03 -4.98
C LEU A 141 9.03 -11.51 -6.43
N GLY A 142 8.04 -10.66 -6.76
CA GLY A 142 7.91 -10.00 -8.06
C GLY A 142 8.24 -8.52 -8.05
#